data_b4b8b5276c435405001d1915e84b9a79
#
_entry.id   b4b8b5276c435405001d1915e84b9a79
#
_cell.length_a   1.000
_cell.length_b   1.000
_cell.length_c   1.000
_cell.angle_alpha   90.00
_cell.angle_beta   90.00
_cell.angle_gamma   90.00
#
_symmetry.space_group_name_H-M   'P 1'
#
loop_
_entity.id
_entity.type
_entity.pdbx_description
1 polymer ?
#
loop_
_entity_poly.entity_id
_entity_poly.type
_entity_poly.pdbx_seq_one_letter_code
_entity_poly.pdbx_strand_id
1 'polypeptide(L)'
;MKKIFIFLILTVFFACLKIIPLDWLQCCYVTTSKYSITKSRRLPSIADNMGISDADFLAETISKSVRFNPIQSKCKFHLNLGQTFITQNVTNFKNMSRKTQMVSHIVDYFLWTNQSSCQISHYFGGLLVSSAAGIVSMDGQKAICLDPIVAPRPYRCIVYSFGINYEWSFDDAMDLYGCKVFSFDPSMNVSNHRRNEKTIFYQMALNDVDKNEWKNNIGIPSRTLSSIYNMLEPIHGQNVIIDYLKIDIESAEWIVLPQILKSGMLDKVRQLSVETHMDFNEDVEMCCEQAKIIHLLEDYGMIRFDSKPNIYSAINLPQRKSLGFEAYEIAWYNYRVSHVDS
;
A
#
# COMPACT_ATOMS: atom_id res chain seq x y z
N MET A 1 6.85 -32.92 36.45
CA MET A 1 7.50 -32.18 35.38
C MET A 1 6.56 -31.22 34.61
N LYS A 2 5.32 -31.58 34.28
CA LYS A 2 4.39 -30.67 33.56
C LYS A 2 3.97 -29.42 34.35
N LYS A 3 3.86 -29.46 35.67
CA LYS A 3 3.47 -28.27 36.48
C LYS A 3 4.56 -27.22 36.62
N ILE A 4 5.84 -27.61 36.55
CA ILE A 4 6.97 -26.67 36.64
C ILE A 4 7.14 -25.89 35.32
N PHE A 5 6.82 -26.52 34.18
CA PHE A 5 6.92 -25.89 32.88
C PHE A 5 5.87 -24.79 32.68
N ILE A 6 4.65 -24.99 33.17
CA ILE A 6 3.58 -23.99 33.12
C ILE A 6 3.89 -22.77 34.00
N PHE A 7 4.53 -23.00 35.15
CA PHE A 7 4.92 -21.90 36.05
C PHE A 7 6.04 -21.03 35.46
N LEU A 8 6.98 -21.64 34.74
CA LEU A 8 8.06 -20.91 34.06
C LEU A 8 7.53 -20.08 32.87
N ILE A 9 6.57 -20.59 32.12
CA ILE A 9 5.96 -19.86 31.01
C ILE A 9 5.14 -18.64 31.51
N LEU A 10 4.41 -18.82 32.61
CA LEU A 10 3.65 -17.73 33.22
C LEU A 10 4.57 -16.65 33.85
N THR A 11 5.69 -17.01 34.46
CA THR A 11 6.65 -16.03 35.00
C THR A 11 7.39 -15.25 33.92
N VAL A 12 7.72 -15.85 32.77
CA VAL A 12 8.31 -15.16 31.64
C VAL A 12 7.30 -14.23 30.99
N PHE A 13 6.02 -14.64 30.88
CA PHE A 13 4.94 -13.81 30.34
C PHE A 13 4.68 -12.56 31.21
N PHE A 14 4.70 -12.69 32.53
CA PHE A 14 4.54 -11.57 33.47
C PHE A 14 5.80 -10.68 33.57
N ALA A 15 6.99 -11.19 33.26
CA ALA A 15 8.20 -10.38 33.22
C ALA A 15 8.28 -9.52 31.95
N CYS A 16 7.78 -10.00 30.81
CA CYS A 16 7.71 -9.24 29.56
C CYS A 16 6.68 -8.10 29.65
N LEU A 17 5.60 -8.23 30.41
CA LEU A 17 4.57 -7.18 30.58
C LEU A 17 5.05 -5.97 31.39
N LYS A 18 6.19 -6.05 32.12
CA LYS A 18 6.75 -4.93 32.88
C LYS A 18 7.68 -4.01 32.08
N ILE A 19 7.99 -4.35 30.84
CA ILE A 19 8.97 -3.61 30.01
C ILE A 19 8.28 -2.78 28.91
N ILE A 20 6.97 -2.97 28.70
CA ILE A 20 6.21 -2.22 27.67
C ILE A 20 5.54 -1.02 28.35
N PRO A 21 5.78 0.21 27.90
CA PRO A 21 5.07 1.40 28.40
C PRO A 21 3.55 1.24 28.24
N LEU A 22 2.78 1.68 29.25
CA LEU A 22 1.32 1.51 29.30
C LEU A 22 0.57 2.09 28.08
N ASP A 23 1.16 3.09 27.43
CA ASP A 23 0.58 3.78 26.29
C ASP A 23 0.45 2.91 25.02
N TRP A 24 1.23 1.84 24.93
CA TRP A 24 1.15 0.87 23.81
C TRP A 24 0.05 -0.18 24.00
N LEU A 25 -0.35 -0.44 25.22
CA LEU A 25 -1.42 -1.39 25.51
C LEU A 25 -2.82 -0.84 25.20
N GLN A 26 -2.96 0.48 25.19
CA GLN A 26 -4.25 1.13 24.92
C GLN A 26 -4.65 1.08 23.44
N CYS A 27 -3.69 1.03 22.50
CA CYS A 27 -3.97 0.85 21.07
C CYS A 27 -4.43 -0.56 20.69
N CYS A 28 -4.01 -1.59 21.44
CA CYS A 28 -4.41 -2.97 21.15
C CYS A 28 -5.75 -3.38 21.77
N TYR A 29 -6.30 -2.63 22.74
CA TYR A 29 -7.49 -3.02 23.49
C TYR A 29 -8.82 -2.50 22.90
N VAL A 30 -8.79 -1.60 21.91
CA VAL A 30 -10.01 -1.00 21.32
C VAL A 30 -10.66 -1.89 20.25
N THR A 31 -9.98 -2.92 19.76
CA THR A 31 -10.49 -3.74 18.64
C THR A 31 -11.09 -5.10 19.02
N THR A 32 -11.11 -5.50 20.31
CA THR A 32 -11.57 -6.85 20.68
C THR A 32 -12.87 -6.95 21.47
N SER A 33 -13.57 -5.87 21.76
CA SER A 33 -14.79 -5.95 22.60
C SER A 33 -16.06 -5.55 21.87
N LYS A 34 -16.45 -6.22 20.78
CA LYS A 34 -17.85 -6.29 20.32
C LYS A 34 -18.11 -7.33 19.21
N TYR A 35 -17.66 -8.56 19.37
CA TYR A 35 -18.27 -9.65 18.60
C TYR A 35 -18.52 -10.87 19.49
N SER A 36 -19.74 -10.96 20.00
CA SER A 36 -20.33 -12.19 20.52
C SER A 36 -20.68 -13.09 19.34
N ILE A 37 -20.03 -14.23 19.24
CA ILE A 37 -20.33 -15.25 18.22
C ILE A 37 -21.62 -15.95 18.63
N THR A 38 -22.72 -15.61 17.97
CA THR A 38 -23.92 -16.46 17.96
C THR A 38 -23.97 -17.24 16.64
N LYS A 39 -24.25 -18.54 16.80
CA LYS A 39 -24.32 -19.60 15.79
C LYS A 39 -24.89 -19.22 14.43
N SER A 40 -24.12 -19.59 13.41
CA SER A 40 -24.50 -20.09 12.08
C SER A 40 -25.97 -19.94 11.67
N ARG A 41 -26.23 -18.96 10.81
CA ARG A 41 -27.25 -19.03 9.76
C ARG A 41 -26.60 -18.64 8.44
N ARG A 42 -26.94 -19.38 7.36
CA ARG A 42 -26.48 -19.10 5.99
C ARG A 42 -26.68 -17.62 5.69
N LEU A 43 -25.62 -16.94 5.27
CA LEU A 43 -25.68 -15.58 4.75
C LEU A 43 -26.47 -15.57 3.44
N PRO A 44 -27.47 -14.69 3.30
CA PRO A 44 -28.02 -14.33 2.00
C PRO A 44 -26.94 -13.63 1.20
N SER A 45 -26.97 -13.75 -0.12
CA SER A 45 -26.04 -13.05 -1.02
C SER A 45 -26.16 -11.53 -0.76
N ILE A 46 -25.02 -10.89 -0.47
CA ILE A 46 -24.94 -9.46 -0.12
C ILE A 46 -25.32 -8.55 -1.32
N ALA A 47 -25.59 -9.14 -2.50
CA ALA A 47 -25.88 -8.40 -3.73
C ALA A 47 -27.27 -7.75 -3.81
N ASP A 48 -28.20 -8.07 -2.90
CA ASP A 48 -29.61 -7.72 -3.13
C ASP A 48 -30.14 -6.52 -2.31
N ASN A 49 -29.31 -5.81 -1.53
CA ASN A 49 -29.82 -4.80 -0.59
C ASN A 49 -29.11 -3.43 -0.52
N MET A 50 -28.28 -3.06 -1.50
CA MET A 50 -27.76 -1.68 -1.56
C MET A 50 -28.45 -0.91 -2.69
N GLY A 51 -29.36 -0.01 -2.32
CA GLY A 51 -29.97 0.92 -3.26
C GLY A 51 -28.96 1.93 -3.83
N ILE A 52 -29.20 2.40 -5.05
CA ILE A 52 -28.37 3.38 -5.79
C ILE A 52 -28.09 4.66 -4.97
N SER A 53 -28.98 5.02 -4.03
CA SER A 53 -28.85 6.19 -3.15
C SER A 53 -27.66 6.14 -2.18
N ASP A 54 -27.21 4.95 -1.79
CA ASP A 54 -26.13 4.80 -0.80
C ASP A 54 -24.75 4.95 -1.45
N ALA A 55 -24.61 4.56 -2.72
CA ALA A 55 -23.40 4.73 -3.50
C ALA A 55 -23.15 6.22 -3.83
N ASP A 56 -24.20 6.96 -4.18
CA ASP A 56 -24.13 8.40 -4.46
C ASP A 56 -23.81 9.20 -3.18
N PHE A 57 -24.36 8.81 -2.04
CA PHE A 57 -24.06 9.43 -0.76
C PHE A 57 -22.61 9.21 -0.33
N LEU A 58 -22.08 7.99 -0.50
CA LEU A 58 -20.68 7.68 -0.23
C LEU A 58 -19.76 8.45 -1.18
N ALA A 59 -20.06 8.51 -2.47
CA ALA A 59 -19.33 9.25 -3.48
C ALA A 59 -19.27 10.76 -3.16
N GLU A 60 -20.37 11.36 -2.77
CA GLU A 60 -20.46 12.76 -2.39
C GLU A 60 -19.72 13.05 -1.08
N THR A 61 -19.80 12.16 -0.10
CA THR A 61 -19.08 12.28 1.17
C THR A 61 -17.56 12.17 0.98
N ILE A 62 -17.09 11.25 0.14
CA ILE A 62 -15.68 11.10 -0.21
C ILE A 62 -15.17 12.32 -0.97
N SER A 63 -15.94 12.85 -1.94
CA SER A 63 -15.55 14.02 -2.72
C SER A 63 -15.44 15.31 -1.87
N LYS A 64 -16.21 15.40 -0.78
CA LYS A 64 -16.18 16.54 0.14
C LYS A 64 -15.05 16.46 1.17
N SER A 65 -14.53 15.27 1.48
CA SER A 65 -13.44 15.09 2.45
C SER A 65 -12.04 15.34 1.86
N VAL A 66 -11.90 15.37 0.53
CA VAL A 66 -10.61 15.47 -0.18
C VAL A 66 -10.52 16.80 -0.95
N ARG A 67 -10.71 17.95 -0.28
CA ARG A 67 -10.29 19.24 -0.84
C ARG A 67 -8.91 19.62 -0.31
N PHE A 68 -7.85 19.19 -1.01
CA PHE A 68 -6.52 19.73 -0.82
C PHE A 68 -6.34 20.98 -1.69
N ASN A 69 -5.83 22.07 -1.10
CA ASN A 69 -5.44 23.24 -1.84
C ASN A 69 -4.14 22.99 -2.62
N PRO A 70 -3.98 23.48 -3.85
CA PRO A 70 -2.78 23.25 -4.64
C PRO A 70 -1.54 23.85 -3.97
N ILE A 71 -0.46 23.06 -3.96
CA ILE A 71 0.84 23.41 -3.40
C ILE A 71 1.49 24.51 -4.25
N GLN A 72 1.62 25.72 -3.72
CA GLN A 72 2.47 26.75 -4.28
C GLN A 72 3.90 26.63 -3.72
N SER A 73 4.82 26.40 -4.64
CA SER A 73 6.28 26.55 -4.62
C SER A 73 7.01 26.45 -3.27
N LYS A 74 7.97 25.51 -3.19
CA LYS A 74 8.94 25.24 -2.10
C LYS A 74 8.33 24.59 -0.86
N CYS A 75 8.13 23.27 -0.91
CA CYS A 75 7.77 22.41 0.25
C CYS A 75 6.96 23.11 1.36
N LYS A 76 5.96 23.88 1.02
CA LYS A 76 4.95 24.36 1.98
C LYS A 76 3.80 23.37 1.94
N PHE A 77 3.96 22.25 2.64
CA PHE A 77 2.83 21.40 2.96
C PHE A 77 1.93 22.17 3.94
N HIS A 78 0.87 22.76 3.47
CA HIS A 78 -0.29 23.06 4.31
C HIS A 78 -1.20 21.82 4.24
N LEU A 79 -0.85 20.80 5.02
CA LEU A 79 -1.76 19.72 5.30
C LEU A 79 -2.89 20.29 6.15
N ASN A 80 -4.07 20.51 5.56
CA ASN A 80 -5.32 20.58 6.30
C ASN A 80 -5.68 19.16 6.78
N LEU A 81 -4.82 18.55 7.60
CA LEU A 81 -5.20 17.44 8.45
C LEU A 81 -6.30 17.96 9.37
N GLY A 82 -7.46 17.31 9.38
CA GLY A 82 -8.61 17.73 10.16
C GLY A 82 -8.20 18.20 11.56
N GLN A 83 -8.77 19.29 12.02
CA GLN A 83 -8.35 20.10 13.17
C GLN A 83 -8.03 19.34 14.48
N THR A 84 -8.37 18.07 14.58
CA THR A 84 -8.20 17.27 15.81
C THR A 84 -6.78 16.73 16.04
N PHE A 85 -5.92 16.62 15.01
CA PHE A 85 -4.55 16.10 15.18
C PHE A 85 -3.52 17.20 15.45
N ILE A 86 -3.83 18.46 15.14
CA ILE A 86 -2.87 19.57 15.18
C ILE A 86 -2.69 20.14 16.60
N THR A 87 -3.66 19.99 17.49
CA THR A 87 -3.65 20.69 18.78
C THR A 87 -2.71 20.12 19.83
N GLN A 88 -2.31 18.85 19.74
CA GLN A 88 -1.40 18.24 20.75
C GLN A 88 0.10 18.39 20.43
N ASN A 89 0.48 18.66 19.20
CA ASN A 89 1.90 18.70 18.80
C ASN A 89 2.49 20.11 18.55
N VAL A 90 1.68 21.16 18.55
CA VAL A 90 2.12 22.53 18.19
C VAL A 90 3.16 23.12 19.15
N THR A 91 3.17 22.72 20.42
CA THR A 91 4.09 23.25 21.41
C THR A 91 5.54 22.77 21.26
N ASN A 92 5.77 21.57 20.68
CA ASN A 92 7.11 21.01 20.50
C ASN A 92 7.81 21.49 19.21
N PHE A 93 7.08 22.00 18.22
CA PHE A 93 7.63 22.40 16.92
C PHE A 93 8.42 23.72 16.94
N LYS A 94 8.21 24.59 17.91
CA LYS A 94 8.82 25.95 17.93
C LYS A 94 10.36 25.94 18.01
N ASN A 95 10.97 24.86 18.47
CA ASN A 95 12.42 24.76 18.70
C ASN A 95 13.16 23.84 17.70
N MET A 96 12.49 23.36 16.65
CA MET A 96 13.09 22.46 15.67
C MET A 96 13.63 23.22 14.46
N SER A 97 14.74 22.74 13.89
CA SER A 97 15.26 23.30 12.64
C SER A 97 14.23 23.13 11.50
N ARG A 98 14.30 24.01 10.48
CA ARG A 98 13.41 23.91 9.30
C ARG A 98 13.49 22.54 8.63
N LYS A 99 14.71 21.99 8.47
CA LYS A 99 14.93 20.65 7.90
C LYS A 99 14.21 19.57 8.71
N THR A 100 14.32 19.61 10.03
CA THR A 100 13.65 18.68 10.95
C THR A 100 12.13 18.73 10.84
N GLN A 101 11.56 19.94 10.74
CA GLN A 101 10.11 20.12 10.56
C GLN A 101 9.64 19.51 9.22
N MET A 102 10.40 19.70 8.13
CA MET A 102 10.07 19.15 6.82
C MET A 102 10.08 17.61 6.82
N VAL A 103 11.14 16.99 7.36
CA VAL A 103 11.22 15.51 7.49
C VAL A 103 10.05 14.98 8.32
N SER A 104 9.71 15.64 9.43
CA SER A 104 8.59 15.21 10.27
C SER A 104 7.27 15.25 9.51
N HIS A 105 7.01 16.32 8.76
CA HIS A 105 5.78 16.43 7.97
C HIS A 105 5.71 15.39 6.83
N ILE A 106 6.84 15.08 6.18
CA ILE A 106 6.90 14.05 5.15
C ILE A 106 6.56 12.70 5.76
N VAL A 107 7.21 12.33 6.87
CA VAL A 107 6.92 11.05 7.56
C VAL A 107 5.46 10.98 8.00
N ASP A 108 4.91 12.06 8.58
CA ASP A 108 3.51 12.10 8.99
C ASP A 108 2.55 11.97 7.80
N TYR A 109 2.91 12.53 6.63
CA TYR A 109 2.15 12.38 5.40
C TYR A 109 2.19 10.95 4.86
N PHE A 110 3.35 10.28 4.90
CA PHE A 110 3.47 8.89 4.46
C PHE A 110 2.77 7.91 5.41
N LEU A 111 2.67 8.25 6.70
CA LEU A 111 1.92 7.45 7.68
C LEU A 111 0.42 7.74 7.70
N TRP A 112 0.00 8.84 7.08
CA TRP A 112 -1.42 9.21 7.09
C TRP A 112 -2.26 8.25 6.26
N THR A 113 -3.42 7.89 6.77
CA THR A 113 -4.40 7.06 6.07
C THR A 113 -5.82 7.56 6.34
N ASN A 114 -6.69 7.40 5.35
CA ASN A 114 -8.12 7.65 5.49
C ASN A 114 -8.87 6.32 5.73
N GLN A 115 -8.83 5.83 6.95
CA GLN A 115 -9.43 4.54 7.31
C GLN A 115 -10.95 4.48 7.08
N SER A 116 -11.62 5.62 6.98
CA SER A 116 -13.07 5.68 6.70
C SER A 116 -13.40 5.53 5.21
N SER A 117 -12.40 5.61 4.32
CA SER A 117 -12.61 5.55 2.88
C SER A 117 -12.82 4.13 2.35
N CYS A 118 -12.41 3.11 3.10
CA CYS A 118 -12.67 1.71 2.82
C CYS A 118 -13.14 1.01 4.11
N GLN A 119 -14.35 0.45 4.08
CA GLN A 119 -14.95 -0.19 5.26
C GLN A 119 -14.43 -1.61 5.46
N ILE A 120 -14.13 -2.31 4.37
CA ILE A 120 -13.67 -3.70 4.37
C ILE A 120 -12.29 -3.74 3.72
N SER A 121 -11.27 -3.32 4.47
CA SER A 121 -9.87 -3.49 4.05
C SER A 121 -9.32 -4.82 4.57
N HIS A 122 -8.61 -5.56 3.72
CA HIS A 122 -7.97 -6.82 4.09
C HIS A 122 -6.58 -6.94 3.46
N TYR A 123 -5.64 -7.54 4.21
CA TYR A 123 -4.30 -7.81 3.71
C TYR A 123 -4.25 -9.18 3.03
N PHE A 124 -3.70 -9.22 1.82
CA PHE A 124 -3.46 -10.44 1.06
C PHE A 124 -1.97 -10.74 1.01
N GLY A 125 -1.61 -12.02 1.13
CA GLY A 125 -0.24 -12.46 1.19
C GLY A 125 0.44 -12.16 2.52
N GLY A 126 1.76 -12.13 2.49
CA GLY A 126 2.64 -11.84 3.61
C GLY A 126 3.24 -13.09 4.24
N LEU A 127 4.53 -12.99 4.52
CA LEU A 127 5.29 -13.98 5.26
C LEU A 127 5.82 -13.36 6.56
N LEU A 128 5.94 -14.17 7.61
CA LEU A 128 6.67 -13.78 8.80
C LEU A 128 8.16 -13.88 8.51
N VAL A 129 8.82 -12.76 8.52
CA VAL A 129 10.25 -12.62 8.27
C VAL A 129 10.93 -12.12 9.54
N SER A 130 12.16 -12.57 9.79
CA SER A 130 12.99 -12.09 10.89
C SER A 130 14.16 -11.29 10.34
N SER A 131 14.32 -10.06 10.79
CA SER A 131 15.51 -9.26 10.47
C SER A 131 16.75 -9.78 11.19
N ALA A 132 17.94 -9.39 10.73
CA ALA A 132 19.19 -9.67 11.40
C ALA A 132 19.26 -9.09 12.84
N ALA A 133 18.44 -8.07 13.14
CA ALA A 133 18.29 -7.49 14.47
C ALA A 133 17.29 -8.25 15.37
N GLY A 134 16.73 -9.38 14.90
CA GLY A 134 15.75 -10.17 15.61
C GLY A 134 14.32 -9.61 15.63
N ILE A 135 14.04 -8.60 14.84
CA ILE A 135 12.68 -8.07 14.65
C ILE A 135 11.91 -9.07 13.78
N VAL A 136 10.78 -9.55 14.26
CA VAL A 136 9.87 -10.42 13.51
C VAL A 136 8.65 -9.59 13.09
N SER A 137 8.38 -9.54 11.80
CA SER A 137 7.23 -8.82 11.24
C SER A 137 6.71 -9.54 9.99
N MET A 138 5.53 -9.15 9.55
CA MET A 138 5.04 -9.57 8.23
C MET A 138 5.61 -8.67 7.15
N ASP A 139 5.97 -9.28 6.02
CA ASP A 139 6.43 -8.61 4.81
C ASP A 139 5.74 -9.20 3.58
N GLY A 140 5.66 -8.46 2.48
CA GLY A 140 5.03 -8.89 1.22
C GLY A 140 3.50 -8.75 1.18
N GLN A 141 2.81 -8.50 2.31
CA GLN A 141 1.36 -8.34 2.31
C GLN A 141 0.94 -6.98 1.72
N LYS A 142 -0.13 -6.97 0.93
CA LYS A 142 -0.69 -5.74 0.35
C LYS A 142 -2.17 -5.57 0.75
N ALA A 143 -2.57 -4.35 1.08
CA ALA A 143 -3.95 -4.03 1.46
C ALA A 143 -4.85 -3.96 0.24
N ILE A 144 -6.01 -4.59 0.30
CA ILE A 144 -7.06 -4.55 -0.74
C ILE A 144 -8.36 -4.06 -0.12
N CYS A 145 -8.99 -3.11 -0.76
CA CYS A 145 -10.34 -2.68 -0.40
C CYS A 145 -11.36 -3.63 -1.02
N LEU A 146 -12.17 -4.24 -0.17
CA LEU A 146 -13.21 -5.18 -0.54
C LEU A 146 -14.61 -4.56 -0.53
N ASP A 147 -14.71 -3.25 -0.45
CA ASP A 147 -15.99 -2.56 -0.60
C ASP A 147 -16.56 -2.82 -2.01
N PRO A 148 -17.86 -3.09 -2.15
CA PRO A 148 -18.48 -3.58 -3.41
C PRO A 148 -18.17 -2.72 -4.64
N ILE A 149 -17.98 -1.42 -4.45
CA ILE A 149 -17.73 -0.46 -5.54
C ILE A 149 -16.33 -0.57 -6.14
N VAL A 150 -15.36 -1.15 -5.42
CA VAL A 150 -13.95 -1.24 -5.86
C VAL A 150 -13.34 -2.62 -5.68
N ALA A 151 -14.03 -3.56 -5.04
CA ALA A 151 -13.50 -4.90 -4.79
C ALA A 151 -13.13 -5.61 -6.11
N PRO A 152 -11.97 -6.28 -6.18
CA PRO A 152 -11.71 -7.23 -7.25
C PRO A 152 -12.79 -8.32 -7.25
N ARG A 153 -13.38 -8.60 -8.41
CA ARG A 153 -14.43 -9.63 -8.51
C ARG A 153 -13.79 -11.00 -8.73
N PRO A 154 -13.97 -11.98 -7.82
CA PRO A 154 -13.39 -13.31 -7.98
C PRO A 154 -13.70 -13.92 -9.35
N TYR A 155 -12.73 -14.60 -9.95
CA TYR A 155 -12.78 -15.23 -11.27
C TYR A 155 -12.93 -14.27 -12.47
N ARG A 156 -12.93 -12.96 -12.24
CA ARG A 156 -13.02 -11.92 -13.27
C ARG A 156 -11.97 -10.83 -13.11
N CYS A 157 -11.20 -10.86 -12.02
CA CYS A 157 -10.21 -9.84 -11.71
C CYS A 157 -8.86 -10.11 -12.36
N ILE A 158 -8.16 -9.01 -12.63
CA ILE A 158 -6.82 -8.99 -13.21
C ILE A 158 -5.90 -8.24 -12.25
N VAL A 159 -4.78 -8.86 -11.95
CA VAL A 159 -3.72 -8.32 -11.10
C VAL A 159 -2.44 -8.18 -11.90
N TYR A 160 -1.80 -7.02 -11.82
CA TYR A 160 -0.42 -6.81 -12.25
C TYR A 160 0.44 -6.63 -10.99
N SER A 161 1.46 -7.47 -10.82
CA SER A 161 2.32 -7.50 -9.64
C SER A 161 3.77 -7.30 -10.05
N PHE A 162 4.38 -6.19 -9.65
CA PHE A 162 5.76 -5.84 -9.94
C PHE A 162 6.62 -5.92 -8.68
N GLY A 163 7.80 -6.58 -8.79
CA GLY A 163 8.72 -6.81 -7.69
C GLY A 163 8.32 -8.03 -6.85
N ILE A 164 8.73 -9.20 -7.27
CA ILE A 164 8.37 -10.46 -6.63
C ILE A 164 9.48 -10.95 -5.71
N ASN A 165 10.74 -10.81 -6.15
CA ASN A 165 11.93 -11.20 -5.40
C ASN A 165 11.82 -12.59 -4.72
N TYR A 166 11.25 -13.59 -5.43
CA TYR A 166 10.95 -14.93 -4.94
C TYR A 166 9.89 -15.00 -3.82
N GLU A 167 9.33 -13.89 -3.37
CA GLU A 167 8.25 -13.82 -2.39
C GLU A 167 6.89 -13.79 -3.13
N TRP A 168 6.18 -14.91 -3.12
CA TRP A 168 4.98 -15.14 -3.94
C TRP A 168 3.67 -15.06 -3.15
N SER A 169 3.72 -14.79 -1.86
CA SER A 169 2.55 -14.93 -0.99
C SER A 169 1.37 -14.07 -1.45
N PHE A 170 1.65 -12.84 -1.91
CA PHE A 170 0.62 -11.95 -2.44
C PHE A 170 0.04 -12.50 -3.75
N ASP A 171 0.89 -12.89 -4.70
CA ASP A 171 0.48 -13.40 -6.01
C ASP A 171 -0.33 -14.70 -5.86
N ASP A 172 0.13 -15.62 -5.01
CA ASP A 172 -0.56 -16.88 -4.70
C ASP A 172 -1.90 -16.61 -3.99
N ALA A 173 -1.98 -15.64 -3.08
CA ALA A 173 -3.25 -15.27 -2.43
C ALA A 173 -4.26 -14.67 -3.43
N MET A 174 -3.81 -13.86 -4.39
CA MET A 174 -4.69 -13.31 -5.43
C MET A 174 -5.13 -14.37 -6.43
N ASP A 175 -4.28 -15.35 -6.74
CA ASP A 175 -4.64 -16.51 -7.55
C ASP A 175 -5.72 -17.36 -6.86
N LEU A 176 -5.54 -17.64 -5.56
CA LEU A 176 -6.53 -18.34 -4.73
C LEU A 176 -7.86 -17.58 -4.63
N TYR A 177 -7.80 -16.26 -4.55
CA TYR A 177 -9.00 -15.39 -4.60
C TYR A 177 -9.74 -15.51 -5.93
N GLY A 178 -9.05 -15.94 -6.99
CA GLY A 178 -9.61 -16.20 -8.30
C GLY A 178 -9.20 -15.21 -9.38
N CYS A 179 -8.24 -14.32 -9.13
CA CYS A 179 -7.75 -13.38 -10.12
C CYS A 179 -6.77 -14.05 -11.09
N LYS A 180 -6.70 -13.53 -12.32
CA LYS A 180 -5.57 -13.77 -13.21
C LYS A 180 -4.44 -12.83 -12.81
N VAL A 181 -3.26 -13.39 -12.50
CA VAL A 181 -2.11 -12.65 -12.01
C VAL A 181 -1.02 -12.62 -13.06
N PHE A 182 -0.53 -11.43 -13.37
CA PHE A 182 0.65 -11.20 -14.19
C PHE A 182 1.74 -10.63 -13.30
N SER A 183 2.77 -11.44 -13.05
CA SER A 183 3.86 -11.15 -12.14
C SER A 183 5.12 -10.77 -12.91
N PHE A 184 5.82 -9.72 -12.46
CA PHE A 184 6.98 -9.16 -13.18
C PHE A 184 8.11 -8.92 -12.20
N ASP A 185 9.29 -9.42 -12.54
CA ASP A 185 10.52 -9.12 -11.80
C ASP A 185 11.75 -9.31 -12.70
N PRO A 186 12.56 -8.27 -12.91
CA PRO A 186 13.78 -8.37 -13.72
C PRO A 186 14.95 -8.98 -12.95
N SER A 187 14.92 -8.98 -11.61
CA SER A 187 16.04 -9.38 -10.74
C SER A 187 16.14 -10.89 -10.56
N MET A 188 15.01 -11.59 -10.73
CA MET A 188 14.94 -13.02 -10.58
C MET A 188 15.66 -13.72 -11.75
N ASN A 189 16.53 -14.67 -11.42
CA ASN A 189 17.20 -15.48 -12.43
C ASN A 189 16.30 -16.64 -12.91
N VAL A 190 15.10 -16.27 -13.40
CA VAL A 190 14.07 -17.19 -13.86
C VAL A 190 13.45 -16.62 -15.13
N SER A 191 13.41 -17.42 -16.19
CA SER A 191 12.78 -17.05 -17.46
C SER A 191 11.25 -16.96 -17.35
N ASN A 192 10.62 -16.30 -18.33
CA ASN A 192 9.16 -16.25 -18.44
C ASN A 192 8.54 -17.63 -18.37
N HIS A 193 7.54 -17.81 -17.51
CA HIS A 193 6.86 -19.09 -17.35
C HIS A 193 5.44 -18.92 -16.79
N ARG A 194 4.63 -19.94 -16.99
CA ARG A 194 3.36 -20.09 -16.29
C ARG A 194 3.65 -20.75 -14.93
N ARG A 195 3.44 -20.01 -13.84
CA ARG A 195 3.65 -20.50 -12.47
C ARG A 195 2.57 -21.51 -12.08
N ASN A 196 1.30 -21.19 -12.39
CA ASN A 196 0.15 -22.04 -12.17
C ASN A 196 -0.94 -21.74 -13.21
N GLU A 197 -2.19 -22.16 -12.98
CA GLU A 197 -3.28 -22.01 -13.95
C GLU A 197 -3.58 -20.53 -14.27
N LYS A 198 -3.52 -19.63 -13.29
CA LYS A 198 -3.92 -18.22 -13.43
C LYS A 198 -2.73 -17.25 -13.34
N THR A 199 -1.58 -17.67 -12.84
CA THR A 199 -0.40 -16.83 -12.65
C THR A 199 0.65 -17.05 -13.71
N ILE A 200 1.07 -15.97 -14.39
CA ILE A 200 2.12 -15.96 -15.40
C ILE A 200 3.22 -14.99 -14.96
N PHE A 201 4.46 -15.48 -14.97
CA PHE A 201 5.64 -14.68 -14.64
C PHE A 201 6.38 -14.21 -15.89
N TYR A 202 6.84 -12.97 -15.85
CA TYR A 202 7.68 -12.34 -16.87
C TYR A 202 8.93 -11.76 -16.23
N GLN A 203 10.10 -12.14 -16.73
CA GLN A 203 11.37 -11.53 -16.37
C GLN A 203 11.50 -10.18 -17.09
N MET A 204 10.92 -9.14 -16.50
CA MET A 204 10.77 -7.83 -17.11
C MET A 204 10.66 -6.76 -16.03
N ALA A 205 11.28 -5.60 -16.26
CA ALA A 205 11.18 -4.43 -15.39
C ALA A 205 10.02 -3.53 -15.80
N LEU A 206 9.34 -2.94 -14.82
CA LEU A 206 8.51 -1.75 -15.01
C LEU A 206 9.44 -0.52 -15.01
N ASN A 207 9.27 0.39 -15.98
CA ASN A 207 10.13 1.56 -16.13
C ASN A 207 9.33 2.73 -16.74
N ASP A 208 9.94 3.91 -16.76
CA ASP A 208 9.37 5.12 -17.40
C ASP A 208 9.53 5.11 -18.92
N VAL A 209 10.47 4.32 -19.46
CA VAL A 209 10.75 4.18 -20.90
C VAL A 209 10.98 2.71 -21.27
N ASP A 210 10.66 2.39 -22.53
CA ASP A 210 10.89 1.05 -23.08
C ASP A 210 12.36 0.88 -23.48
N LYS A 211 13.01 -0.19 -22.98
CA LYS A 211 14.38 -0.58 -23.32
C LYS A 211 14.51 -2.09 -23.40
N ASN A 212 15.49 -2.59 -24.17
CA ASN A 212 15.79 -4.03 -24.24
C ASN A 212 16.87 -4.44 -23.23
N GLU A 213 17.05 -3.64 -22.21
CA GLU A 213 17.98 -3.87 -21.11
C GLU A 213 17.41 -3.37 -19.78
N TRP A 214 17.88 -3.93 -18.69
CA TRP A 214 17.61 -3.50 -17.32
C TRP A 214 18.92 -3.48 -16.52
N LYS A 215 19.29 -2.32 -15.93
CA LYS A 215 20.55 -2.13 -15.17
C LYS A 215 21.77 -2.74 -15.89
N ASN A 216 21.93 -2.46 -17.19
CA ASN A 216 22.98 -3.00 -18.07
C ASN A 216 22.90 -4.53 -18.37
N ASN A 217 21.84 -5.21 -17.94
CA ASN A 217 21.58 -6.60 -18.32
C ASN A 217 20.88 -6.62 -19.68
N ILE A 218 21.64 -6.86 -20.73
CA ILE A 218 21.14 -7.00 -22.10
C ILE A 218 20.29 -8.27 -22.16
N GLY A 219 19.06 -8.15 -22.71
CA GLY A 219 18.13 -9.26 -22.85
C GLY A 219 17.04 -9.33 -21.77
N ILE A 220 17.17 -8.58 -20.67
CA ILE A 220 16.08 -8.37 -19.72
C ILE A 220 15.38 -7.06 -20.09
N PRO A 221 14.14 -7.09 -20.63
CA PRO A 221 13.50 -5.87 -21.08
C PRO A 221 12.98 -5.03 -19.91
N SER A 222 13.00 -3.72 -20.07
CA SER A 222 12.23 -2.79 -19.27
C SER A 222 11.16 -2.12 -20.13
N ARG A 223 9.94 -1.96 -19.60
CA ARG A 223 8.78 -1.48 -20.32
C ARG A 223 7.95 -0.51 -19.46
N THR A 224 7.28 0.41 -20.11
CA THR A 224 6.25 1.23 -19.49
C THR A 224 5.01 0.39 -19.18
N LEU A 225 4.18 0.85 -18.25
CA LEU A 225 2.91 0.17 -17.92
C LEU A 225 2.01 0.06 -19.17
N SER A 226 1.99 1.09 -20.02
CA SER A 226 1.23 1.08 -21.27
C SER A 226 1.71 0.00 -22.24
N SER A 227 3.02 -0.17 -22.37
CA SER A 227 3.60 -1.20 -23.26
C SER A 227 3.35 -2.60 -22.72
N ILE A 228 3.43 -2.80 -21.40
CA ILE A 228 3.07 -4.07 -20.76
C ILE A 228 1.59 -4.38 -20.93
N TYR A 229 0.72 -3.38 -20.74
CA TYR A 229 -0.71 -3.56 -20.94
C TYR A 229 -1.03 -4.01 -22.37
N ASN A 230 -0.46 -3.33 -23.37
CA ASN A 230 -0.64 -3.68 -24.79
C ASN A 230 -0.08 -5.07 -25.13
N MET A 231 1.07 -5.45 -24.54
CA MET A 231 1.66 -6.79 -24.70
C MET A 231 0.72 -7.88 -24.17
N LEU A 232 -0.02 -7.60 -23.10
CA LEU A 232 -0.92 -8.56 -22.47
C LEU A 232 -2.35 -8.53 -23.03
N GLU A 233 -2.69 -7.55 -23.85
CA GLU A 233 -4.03 -7.41 -24.45
C GLU A 233 -4.53 -8.70 -25.16
N PRO A 234 -3.70 -9.46 -25.91
CA PRO A 234 -4.10 -10.73 -26.50
C PRO A 234 -4.46 -11.82 -25.46
N ILE A 235 -4.01 -11.67 -24.22
CA ILE A 235 -4.19 -12.67 -23.15
C ILE A 235 -5.38 -12.31 -22.24
N HIS A 236 -5.57 -11.05 -21.91
CA HIS A 236 -6.62 -10.61 -21.00
C HIS A 236 -7.80 -9.94 -21.69
N GLY A 237 -7.67 -9.58 -22.96
CA GLY A 237 -8.70 -8.86 -23.73
C GLY A 237 -8.43 -7.35 -23.80
N GLN A 238 -9.16 -6.71 -24.73
CA GLN A 238 -9.07 -5.27 -24.93
C GLN A 238 -9.84 -4.48 -23.88
N ASN A 239 -9.34 -3.30 -23.54
CA ASN A 239 -10.01 -2.35 -22.64
C ASN A 239 -10.36 -2.90 -21.24
N VAL A 240 -9.64 -3.90 -20.77
CA VAL A 240 -9.85 -4.44 -19.41
C VAL A 240 -9.33 -3.48 -18.35
N ILE A 241 -9.93 -3.56 -17.17
CA ILE A 241 -9.44 -2.87 -15.99
C ILE A 241 -8.47 -3.78 -15.25
N ILE A 242 -7.34 -3.22 -14.85
CA ILE A 242 -6.43 -3.83 -13.89
C ILE A 242 -7.08 -3.62 -12.52
N ASP A 243 -7.66 -4.69 -11.96
CA ASP A 243 -8.35 -4.58 -10.68
C ASP A 243 -7.39 -4.26 -9.54
N TYR A 244 -6.16 -4.74 -9.63
CA TYR A 244 -5.12 -4.43 -8.66
C TYR A 244 -3.75 -4.31 -9.32
N LEU A 245 -3.07 -3.19 -9.08
CA LEU A 245 -1.70 -2.93 -9.50
C LEU A 245 -0.81 -2.86 -8.25
N LYS A 246 0.10 -3.84 -8.08
CA LYS A 246 1.17 -3.81 -7.07
C LYS A 246 2.44 -3.28 -7.70
N ILE A 247 3.08 -2.31 -7.07
CA ILE A 247 4.39 -1.75 -7.44
C ILE A 247 5.30 -1.77 -6.22
N ASP A 248 6.42 -2.49 -6.33
CA ASP A 248 7.43 -2.66 -5.30
C ASP A 248 8.75 -2.92 -6.04
N ILE A 249 9.45 -1.86 -6.45
CA ILE A 249 10.50 -1.90 -7.47
C ILE A 249 11.79 -1.15 -7.07
N GLU A 250 12.03 -1.08 -5.75
CA GLU A 250 13.31 -0.67 -5.18
C GLU A 250 13.77 0.71 -5.67
N SER A 251 13.02 1.74 -5.31
CA SER A 251 13.20 3.17 -5.63
C SER A 251 12.88 3.59 -7.07
N ALA A 252 12.58 2.67 -7.99
CA ALA A 252 12.15 3.03 -9.33
C ALA A 252 10.70 3.58 -9.39
N GLU A 253 9.95 3.52 -8.30
CA GLU A 253 8.61 4.10 -8.14
C GLU A 253 8.61 5.57 -8.55
N TRP A 254 9.67 6.31 -8.21
CA TRP A 254 9.75 7.76 -8.39
C TRP A 254 9.90 8.22 -9.83
N ILE A 255 10.31 7.34 -10.74
CA ILE A 255 10.31 7.61 -12.19
C ILE A 255 9.09 6.99 -12.89
N VAL A 256 8.57 5.88 -12.34
CA VAL A 256 7.47 5.14 -12.94
C VAL A 256 6.11 5.80 -12.66
N LEU A 257 5.84 6.23 -11.42
CA LEU A 257 4.56 6.84 -11.05
C LEU A 257 4.24 8.11 -11.86
N PRO A 258 5.20 9.07 -12.09
CA PRO A 258 4.95 10.20 -12.98
C PRO A 258 4.65 9.79 -14.43
N GLN A 259 5.29 8.73 -14.92
CA GLN A 259 5.02 8.21 -16.27
C GLN A 259 3.63 7.59 -16.35
N ILE A 260 3.20 6.81 -15.35
CA ILE A 260 1.86 6.22 -15.28
C ILE A 260 0.79 7.33 -15.25
N LEU A 261 0.98 8.37 -14.44
CA LEU A 261 0.12 9.54 -14.39
C LEU A 261 0.02 10.22 -15.78
N LYS A 262 1.17 10.50 -16.41
CA LYS A 262 1.24 11.18 -17.70
C LYS A 262 0.62 10.37 -18.85
N SER A 263 0.74 9.05 -18.81
CA SER A 263 0.22 8.17 -19.87
C SER A 263 -1.29 7.93 -19.79
N GLY A 264 -1.95 8.36 -18.71
CA GLY A 264 -3.37 8.08 -18.46
C GLY A 264 -3.66 6.62 -18.07
N MET A 265 -2.63 5.82 -17.80
CA MET A 265 -2.82 4.41 -17.42
C MET A 265 -3.59 4.22 -16.12
N LEU A 266 -3.64 5.24 -15.25
CA LEU A 266 -4.48 5.18 -14.05
C LEU A 266 -5.98 5.02 -14.37
N ASP A 267 -6.46 5.47 -15.54
CA ASP A 267 -7.84 5.21 -15.97
C ASP A 267 -8.14 3.72 -16.23
N LYS A 268 -7.11 2.88 -16.24
CA LYS A 268 -7.21 1.41 -16.35
C LYS A 268 -6.94 0.69 -15.03
N VAL A 269 -6.68 1.40 -13.92
CA VAL A 269 -6.31 0.81 -12.62
C VAL A 269 -7.39 1.11 -11.60
N ARG A 270 -7.95 0.05 -11.00
CA ARG A 270 -8.99 0.16 -9.97
C ARG A 270 -8.41 0.34 -8.56
N GLN A 271 -7.41 -0.45 -8.20
CA GLN A 271 -6.67 -0.30 -6.95
C GLN A 271 -5.17 -0.33 -7.22
N LEU A 272 -4.44 0.46 -6.46
CA LEU A 272 -2.99 0.60 -6.54
C LEU A 272 -2.41 0.39 -5.15
N SER A 273 -1.37 -0.43 -5.04
CA SER A 273 -0.49 -0.47 -3.88
C SER A 273 0.94 -0.21 -4.32
N VAL A 274 1.61 0.65 -3.58
CA VAL A 274 3.02 0.97 -3.82
C VAL A 274 3.78 0.81 -2.52
N GLU A 275 4.85 0.02 -2.54
CA GLU A 275 5.92 0.16 -1.56
C GLU A 275 6.82 1.29 -2.01
N THR A 276 6.86 2.36 -1.24
CA THR A 276 7.65 3.55 -1.55
C THR A 276 8.99 3.47 -0.83
N HIS A 277 10.09 3.65 -1.54
CA HIS A 277 11.44 3.64 -0.97
C HIS A 277 11.99 5.05 -0.88
N MET A 278 12.33 5.49 0.33
CA MET A 278 12.80 6.85 0.62
C MET A 278 14.18 6.82 1.26
N ASP A 279 15.05 7.73 0.86
CA ASP A 279 16.33 7.94 1.56
C ASP A 279 16.34 9.30 2.27
N PHE A 280 16.09 9.29 3.58
CA PHE A 280 16.13 10.49 4.41
C PHE A 280 17.55 11.00 4.71
N ASN A 281 18.61 10.27 4.33
CA ASN A 281 19.98 10.73 4.40
C ASN A 281 20.33 11.62 3.21
N GLU A 282 19.61 11.47 2.10
CA GLU A 282 19.69 12.34 0.95
C GLU A 282 19.10 13.73 1.21
N ASP A 283 19.01 14.53 0.17
CA ASP A 283 18.45 15.87 0.27
C ASP A 283 16.95 15.81 0.60
N VAL A 284 16.56 16.52 1.67
CA VAL A 284 15.12 16.64 2.06
C VAL A 284 14.27 17.18 0.91
N GLU A 285 14.85 17.96 -0.01
CA GLU A 285 14.15 18.46 -1.19
C GLU A 285 13.74 17.31 -2.12
N MET A 286 14.55 16.25 -2.24
CA MET A 286 14.18 15.04 -2.98
C MET A 286 12.99 14.33 -2.32
N CYS A 287 12.99 14.16 -1.00
CA CYS A 287 11.86 13.58 -0.29
C CYS A 287 10.57 14.41 -0.46
N CYS A 288 10.69 15.74 -0.59
CA CYS A 288 9.55 16.60 -0.91
C CYS A 288 9.00 16.36 -2.32
N GLU A 289 9.87 16.17 -3.31
CA GLU A 289 9.42 15.86 -4.68
C GLU A 289 8.74 14.48 -4.72
N GLN A 290 9.26 13.50 -4.00
CA GLN A 290 8.64 12.18 -3.85
C GLN A 290 7.24 12.28 -3.21
N ALA A 291 7.11 13.05 -2.14
CA ALA A 291 5.80 13.31 -1.52
C ALA A 291 4.82 14.03 -2.46
N LYS A 292 5.31 14.93 -3.34
CA LYS A 292 4.46 15.55 -4.38
C LYS A 292 3.95 14.54 -5.40
N ILE A 293 4.75 13.54 -5.77
CA ILE A 293 4.31 12.48 -6.69
C ILE A 293 3.13 11.72 -6.08
N ILE A 294 3.21 11.35 -4.79
CA ILE A 294 2.11 10.70 -4.08
C ILE A 294 0.87 11.61 -4.06
N HIS A 295 1.06 12.90 -3.79
CA HIS A 295 -0.06 13.85 -3.80
C HIS A 295 -0.71 14.00 -5.18
N LEU A 296 0.06 13.95 -6.27
CA LEU A 296 -0.48 13.97 -7.63
C LEU A 296 -1.36 12.74 -7.94
N LEU A 297 -1.06 11.56 -7.37
CA LEU A 297 -1.96 10.41 -7.46
C LEU A 297 -3.31 10.70 -6.79
N GLU A 298 -3.28 11.34 -5.63
CA GLU A 298 -4.49 11.69 -4.88
C GLU A 298 -5.29 12.79 -5.60
N ASP A 299 -4.63 13.80 -6.15
CA ASP A 299 -5.27 14.82 -7.00
C ASP A 299 -5.90 14.22 -8.26
N TYR A 300 -5.33 13.13 -8.78
CA TYR A 300 -5.90 12.40 -9.92
C TYR A 300 -7.20 11.69 -9.59
N GLY A 301 -7.46 11.37 -8.32
CA GLY A 301 -8.65 10.68 -7.84
C GLY A 301 -8.36 9.33 -7.18
N MET A 302 -7.09 9.06 -6.85
CA MET A 302 -6.72 7.91 -6.04
C MET A 302 -7.02 8.19 -4.57
N ILE A 303 -7.92 7.43 -3.97
CA ILE A 303 -8.34 7.59 -2.57
C ILE A 303 -7.53 6.64 -1.71
N ARG A 304 -6.66 7.20 -0.86
CA ARG A 304 -5.84 6.43 0.06
C ARG A 304 -6.71 5.82 1.16
N PHE A 305 -6.62 4.51 1.35
CA PHE A 305 -7.34 3.81 2.39
C PHE A 305 -6.44 3.05 3.37
N ASP A 306 -5.19 2.77 2.98
CA ASP A 306 -4.20 2.15 3.87
C ASP A 306 -2.84 2.79 3.70
N SER A 307 -2.09 2.87 4.80
CA SER A 307 -0.69 3.27 4.81
C SER A 307 -0.03 2.76 6.08
N LYS A 308 1.10 2.09 5.92
CA LYS A 308 1.90 1.56 7.04
C LYS A 308 3.39 1.61 6.71
N PRO A 309 4.27 1.74 7.73
CA PRO A 309 5.70 1.63 7.51
C PRO A 309 6.09 0.17 7.27
N ASN A 310 7.11 -0.07 6.45
CA ASN A 310 7.81 -1.34 6.45
C ASN A 310 8.78 -1.35 7.65
N ILE A 311 8.53 -2.23 8.63
CA ILE A 311 9.27 -2.27 9.90
C ILE A 311 10.75 -2.65 9.68
N TYR A 312 11.06 -3.39 8.62
CA TYR A 312 12.45 -3.77 8.29
C TYR A 312 13.29 -2.59 7.83
N SER A 313 12.66 -1.55 7.31
CA SER A 313 13.30 -0.31 6.86
C SER A 313 13.46 0.73 7.98
N ALA A 314 13.34 0.31 9.26
CA ALA A 314 13.43 1.22 10.39
C ALA A 314 14.81 1.87 10.50
N ILE A 315 14.83 3.20 10.57
CA ILE A 315 16.04 4.02 10.75
C ILE A 315 15.90 4.99 11.90
N ASN A 316 17.02 5.37 12.49
CA ASN A 316 17.05 6.49 13.41
C ASN A 316 17.04 7.80 12.63
N LEU A 317 15.99 8.58 12.82
CA LEU A 317 15.91 9.95 12.30
C LEU A 317 16.33 10.92 13.41
N PRO A 318 17.60 11.37 13.44
CA PRO A 318 18.07 12.32 14.48
C PRO A 318 17.25 13.61 14.51
N GLN A 319 16.73 13.99 13.33
CA GLN A 319 15.90 15.17 13.15
C GLN A 319 14.57 15.06 13.90
N ARG A 320 14.02 13.85 14.08
CA ARG A 320 12.70 13.63 14.70
C ARG A 320 12.78 13.14 16.14
N LYS A 321 13.94 12.71 16.62
CA LYS A 321 14.13 12.00 17.91
C LYS A 321 13.21 10.78 18.05
N SER A 322 12.86 10.15 16.91
CA SER A 322 12.01 8.97 16.84
C SER A 322 12.47 8.09 15.69
N LEU A 323 11.98 6.85 15.65
CA LEU A 323 12.16 5.98 14.50
C LEU A 323 11.49 6.60 13.27
N GLY A 324 12.18 6.54 12.13
CA GLY A 324 11.64 6.69 10.81
C GLY A 324 11.73 5.36 10.05
N PHE A 325 11.29 5.37 8.81
CA PHE A 325 11.29 4.20 7.96
C PHE A 325 11.69 4.64 6.54
N GLU A 326 12.51 3.85 5.88
CA GLU A 326 12.90 4.12 4.48
C GLU A 326 11.86 3.57 3.50
N ALA A 327 10.96 2.68 3.94
CA ALA A 327 9.90 2.17 3.09
C ALA A 327 8.52 2.27 3.75
N TYR A 328 7.51 2.57 2.93
CA TYR A 328 6.11 2.66 3.32
C TYR A 328 5.24 1.95 2.31
N GLU A 329 4.35 1.10 2.81
CA GLU A 329 3.30 0.46 2.04
C GLU A 329 2.08 1.37 2.00
N ILE A 330 1.69 1.85 0.85
CA ILE A 330 0.53 2.71 0.70
C ILE A 330 -0.43 2.11 -0.32
N ALA A 331 -1.73 2.11 -0.01
CA ALA A 331 -2.76 1.59 -0.89
C ALA A 331 -3.88 2.60 -1.14
N TRP A 332 -4.32 2.63 -2.40
CA TRP A 332 -5.40 3.48 -2.90
C TRP A 332 -6.39 2.68 -3.71
N TYR A 333 -7.63 3.15 -3.75
CA TYR A 333 -8.55 2.81 -4.83
C TYR A 333 -8.82 4.02 -5.72
N ASN A 334 -9.13 3.77 -6.98
CA ASN A 334 -9.42 4.81 -7.96
C ASN A 334 -10.93 5.06 -8.00
N TYR A 335 -11.36 6.21 -7.48
CA TYR A 335 -12.76 6.61 -7.51
C TYR A 335 -13.33 6.71 -8.94
N ARG A 336 -12.50 7.07 -9.92
CA ARG A 336 -12.88 7.24 -11.33
C ARG A 336 -13.17 5.92 -12.05
N VAL A 337 -12.69 4.79 -11.49
CA VAL A 337 -12.79 3.43 -12.04
C VAL A 337 -13.58 2.52 -11.10
N SER A 338 -14.61 3.06 -10.46
CA SER A 338 -15.49 2.30 -9.59
C SER A 338 -16.49 1.43 -10.38
N HIS A 339 -17.11 0.44 -9.73
CA HIS A 339 -18.12 -0.42 -10.36
C HIS A 339 -19.50 0.24 -10.55
N VAL A 340 -19.67 1.51 -10.20
CA VAL A 340 -20.96 2.22 -10.24
C VAL A 340 -21.48 2.34 -11.67
N ASP A 341 -20.59 2.29 -12.68
CA ASP A 341 -20.93 2.45 -14.11
C ASP A 341 -20.91 1.13 -14.90
N SER A 342 -20.95 -0.04 -14.24
CA SER A 342 -20.86 -1.35 -14.91
C SER A 342 -22.05 -2.27 -14.67
#